data_da97d0f66c5f61115627afc825303961
#
_entry.id   da97d0f66c5f61115627afc825303961
#
_cell.length_a   1.000
_cell.length_b   1.000
_cell.length_c   1.000
_cell.angle_alpha   90.00
_cell.angle_beta   90.00
_cell.angle_gamma   90.00
#
_symmetry.space_group_name_H-M   'P 1'
#
loop_
_entity.id
_entity.type
_entity.pdbx_description
1 polymer ?
#
loop_
_entity_poly.entity_id
_entity_poly.type
_entity_poly.pdbx_seq_one_letter_code
_entity_poly.pdbx_strand_id
1 'polypeptide(L)'
;MKKWHWVKIPLKAAIKLKLILLLTILTLSTSTPPKTMWVAIGDSITYLNEHPNETGNRITKGYMTRVVERLPQIEYVNKGYNGWTSGGIAQKIETLGLSKADIYSVFLGTNDWWWGRPLGNFSDYQNNSGNETVYGSFRIIINKLRDLNKDAKIVLITPLQRVDFVYIANMKNNAYGSYKEKKGQRLAQFAEAINTIGKFEQIEVVDLYNTPSLKLEKLVKFKRLKDPQTGVYKNYKYPTFIDIPFDPATDEYPYPLEAIDMTYDGLHPSDKGYEVIARKLVKVLKT
;
A
#
# COMPACT_ATOMS: atom_id res chain seq x y z
N MET A 1 10.88 -80.70 -9.77
CA MET A 1 11.28 -79.45 -10.47
C MET A 1 10.08 -78.82 -11.15
N LYS A 2 9.58 -77.66 -10.59
CA LYS A 2 8.42 -76.95 -11.15
C LYS A 2 8.90 -76.05 -12.32
N LYS A 3 8.44 -76.37 -13.55
CA LYS A 3 8.71 -75.53 -14.75
C LYS A 3 7.87 -74.25 -14.67
N TRP A 4 8.51 -73.09 -14.61
CA TRP A 4 7.85 -71.78 -14.73
C TRP A 4 7.52 -71.56 -16.22
N HIS A 5 6.21 -71.39 -16.54
CA HIS A 5 5.79 -70.97 -17.87
C HIS A 5 5.75 -69.45 -17.93
N TRP A 6 6.66 -68.86 -18.70
CA TRP A 6 6.62 -67.42 -18.99
C TRP A 6 5.49 -67.14 -19.99
N VAL A 7 4.50 -66.35 -19.50
CA VAL A 7 3.43 -65.88 -20.39
C VAL A 7 4.02 -64.77 -21.27
N LYS A 8 4.18 -65.05 -22.54
CA LYS A 8 4.61 -64.07 -23.55
C LYS A 8 3.45 -63.09 -23.84
N ILE A 9 3.52 -61.89 -23.34
CA ILE A 9 2.54 -60.83 -23.68
C ILE A 9 2.77 -60.48 -25.19
N PRO A 10 1.75 -60.54 -26.06
CA PRO A 10 1.94 -60.24 -27.48
C PRO A 10 2.32 -58.73 -27.61
N LEU A 11 3.28 -58.46 -28.50
CA LEU A 11 3.87 -57.12 -28.71
C LEU A 11 2.83 -56.01 -28.88
N LYS A 12 1.71 -56.32 -29.55
CA LYS A 12 0.59 -55.40 -29.73
C LYS A 12 -0.12 -55.04 -28.40
N ALA A 13 -0.20 -55.92 -27.42
CA ALA A 13 -0.77 -55.68 -26.10
C ALA A 13 0.21 -54.82 -25.25
N ALA A 14 1.50 -55.05 -25.33
CA ALA A 14 2.52 -54.27 -24.64
C ALA A 14 2.59 -52.81 -25.17
N ILE A 15 2.38 -52.59 -26.46
CA ILE A 15 2.31 -51.25 -27.09
C ILE A 15 1.06 -50.51 -26.64
N LYS A 16 -0.12 -51.18 -26.62
CA LYS A 16 -1.37 -50.57 -26.12
C LYS A 16 -1.26 -50.22 -24.64
N LEU A 17 -0.64 -51.06 -23.79
CA LEU A 17 -0.47 -50.78 -22.37
C LEU A 17 0.47 -49.60 -22.14
N LYS A 18 1.57 -49.48 -22.91
CA LYS A 18 2.47 -48.32 -22.86
C LYS A 18 1.79 -47.04 -23.33
N LEU A 19 0.93 -47.10 -24.37
CA LEU A 19 0.19 -45.94 -24.87
C LEU A 19 -0.85 -45.46 -23.83
N ILE A 20 -1.56 -46.39 -23.15
CA ILE A 20 -2.52 -46.06 -22.10
C ILE A 20 -1.80 -45.45 -20.86
N LEU A 21 -0.61 -45.98 -20.51
CA LEU A 21 0.18 -45.41 -19.42
C LEU A 21 0.73 -44.01 -19.77
N LEU A 22 1.11 -43.77 -21.04
CA LEU A 22 1.56 -42.45 -21.52
C LEU A 22 0.38 -41.43 -21.54
N LEU A 23 -0.82 -41.87 -21.95
CA LEU A 23 -1.99 -41.01 -21.92
C LEU A 23 -2.44 -40.65 -20.49
N THR A 24 -2.34 -41.57 -19.54
CA THR A 24 -2.66 -41.29 -18.13
C THR A 24 -1.65 -40.35 -17.45
N ILE A 25 -0.41 -40.32 -17.88
CA ILE A 25 0.59 -39.35 -17.41
C ILE A 25 0.37 -37.97 -17.99
N LEU A 26 -0.15 -37.86 -19.24
CA LEU A 26 -0.45 -36.55 -19.86
C LEU A 26 -1.71 -35.87 -19.29
N THR A 27 -2.57 -36.57 -18.56
CA THR A 27 -3.80 -36.03 -17.96
C THR A 27 -3.64 -35.60 -16.50
N LEU A 28 -2.47 -35.68 -15.91
CA LEU A 28 -2.15 -34.93 -14.70
C LEU A 28 -2.01 -33.46 -15.09
N SER A 29 -3.12 -32.84 -15.45
CA SER A 29 -3.27 -31.39 -15.44
C SER A 29 -2.84 -30.93 -14.07
N THR A 30 -1.67 -30.39 -13.95
CA THR A 30 -1.26 -29.62 -12.77
C THR A 30 -2.13 -28.37 -12.77
N SER A 31 -3.36 -28.49 -12.28
CA SER A 31 -4.16 -27.31 -11.95
C SER A 31 -3.35 -26.56 -10.91
N THR A 32 -2.77 -25.43 -11.30
CA THR A 32 -2.17 -24.51 -10.34
C THR A 32 -3.24 -24.24 -9.29
N PRO A 33 -2.93 -24.36 -7.99
CA PRO A 33 -3.91 -24.05 -6.96
C PRO A 33 -4.46 -22.64 -7.19
N PRO A 34 -5.75 -22.42 -6.89
CA PRO A 34 -6.35 -21.10 -7.05
C PRO A 34 -5.53 -20.08 -6.28
N LYS A 35 -5.23 -18.93 -6.90
CA LYS A 35 -4.50 -17.86 -6.25
C LYS A 35 -5.34 -17.19 -5.18
N THR A 36 -4.70 -16.78 -4.10
CA THR A 36 -5.29 -15.93 -3.05
C THR A 36 -5.53 -14.53 -3.60
N MET A 37 -6.77 -14.08 -3.63
CA MET A 37 -7.11 -12.75 -4.14
C MET A 37 -6.95 -11.67 -3.07
N TRP A 38 -6.15 -10.65 -3.36
CA TRP A 38 -5.92 -9.49 -2.50
C TRP A 38 -6.45 -8.21 -3.14
N VAL A 39 -7.43 -7.55 -2.50
CA VAL A 39 -7.91 -6.22 -2.89
C VAL A 39 -7.22 -5.17 -2.00
N ALA A 40 -6.41 -4.30 -2.60
CA ALA A 40 -5.69 -3.24 -1.92
C ALA A 40 -6.41 -1.89 -2.12
N ILE A 41 -7.03 -1.39 -1.05
CA ILE A 41 -7.75 -0.11 -1.03
C ILE A 41 -6.83 0.95 -0.44
N GLY A 42 -6.72 2.10 -1.12
CA GLY A 42 -5.84 3.16 -0.64
C GLY A 42 -5.93 4.46 -1.41
N ASP A 43 -4.98 5.33 -1.12
CA ASP A 43 -4.80 6.61 -1.79
C ASP A 43 -3.75 6.53 -2.92
N SER A 44 -3.07 7.66 -3.20
CA SER A 44 -2.02 7.74 -4.23
C SER A 44 -0.87 6.76 -4.01
N ILE A 45 -0.52 6.43 -2.77
CA ILE A 45 0.57 5.49 -2.48
C ILE A 45 0.23 4.09 -3.02
N THR A 46 -1.04 3.69 -2.97
CA THR A 46 -1.55 2.45 -3.54
C THR A 46 -1.71 2.58 -5.06
N TYR A 47 -2.32 3.67 -5.54
CA TYR A 47 -2.53 3.94 -6.96
C TYR A 47 -1.24 3.86 -7.77
N LEU A 48 -0.17 4.51 -7.31
CA LEU A 48 1.11 4.61 -8.00
C LEU A 48 1.85 3.28 -8.18
N ASN A 49 1.38 2.18 -7.56
CA ASN A 49 1.96 0.86 -7.79
C ASN A 49 1.99 0.46 -9.28
N GLU A 50 0.99 0.89 -10.04
CA GLU A 50 0.83 0.58 -11.47
C GLU A 50 1.10 1.78 -12.38
N HIS A 51 1.47 2.94 -11.79
CA HIS A 51 1.66 4.19 -12.50
C HIS A 51 3.06 4.81 -12.25
N PRO A 52 4.17 4.05 -12.43
CA PRO A 52 5.51 4.56 -12.16
C PRO A 52 5.90 5.73 -13.06
N ASN A 53 5.32 5.83 -14.27
CA ASN A 53 5.51 6.93 -15.19
C ASN A 53 5.00 8.27 -14.63
N GLU A 54 3.97 8.27 -13.78
CA GLU A 54 3.44 9.48 -13.12
C GLU A 54 4.36 10.01 -12.01
N THR A 55 5.38 9.27 -11.65
CA THR A 55 6.37 9.63 -10.63
C THR A 55 7.62 10.32 -11.19
N GLY A 56 7.62 10.65 -12.48
CA GLY A 56 8.83 11.12 -13.17
C GLY A 56 9.93 10.05 -13.20
N ASN A 57 9.55 8.77 -13.31
CA ASN A 57 10.42 7.59 -13.30
C ASN A 57 11.29 7.48 -12.03
N ARG A 58 10.77 7.95 -10.88
CA ARG A 58 11.48 7.93 -9.59
C ARG A 58 11.27 6.65 -8.80
N ILE A 59 10.35 5.79 -9.27
CA ILE A 59 10.15 4.44 -8.76
C ILE A 59 10.14 3.44 -9.93
N THR A 60 10.46 2.21 -9.63
CA THR A 60 10.39 1.10 -10.61
C THR A 60 9.12 0.28 -10.43
N LYS A 61 8.66 0.08 -9.20
CA LYS A 61 7.45 -0.67 -8.83
C LYS A 61 7.02 -0.36 -7.40
N GLY A 62 5.71 -0.38 -7.15
CA GLY A 62 5.15 -0.14 -5.84
C GLY A 62 5.17 -1.37 -4.92
N TYR A 63 4.49 -1.26 -3.78
CA TYR A 63 4.55 -2.28 -2.73
C TYR A 63 3.80 -3.57 -3.08
N MET A 64 2.68 -3.48 -3.80
CA MET A 64 1.88 -4.68 -4.15
C MET A 64 2.66 -5.60 -5.09
N THR A 65 3.26 -5.04 -6.14
CA THR A 65 4.12 -5.78 -7.06
C THR A 65 5.25 -6.49 -6.31
N ARG A 66 5.92 -5.78 -5.37
CA ARG A 66 6.99 -6.35 -4.54
C ARG A 66 6.52 -7.47 -3.60
N VAL A 67 5.26 -7.38 -3.13
CA VAL A 67 4.65 -8.43 -2.30
C VAL A 67 4.40 -9.67 -3.12
N VAL A 68 3.73 -9.57 -4.28
CA VAL A 68 3.39 -10.75 -5.09
C VAL A 68 4.62 -11.43 -5.72
N GLU A 69 5.70 -10.69 -5.96
CA GLU A 69 6.99 -11.28 -6.33
C GLU A 69 7.56 -12.22 -5.25
N ARG A 70 7.24 -11.98 -3.97
CA ARG A 70 7.66 -12.79 -2.83
C ARG A 70 6.63 -13.83 -2.40
N LEU A 71 5.38 -13.60 -2.73
CA LEU A 71 4.23 -14.45 -2.44
C LEU A 71 3.47 -14.73 -3.74
N PRO A 72 4.04 -15.55 -4.65
CA PRO A 72 3.49 -15.75 -6.00
C PRO A 72 2.13 -16.44 -6.04
N GLN A 73 1.69 -17.01 -4.90
CA GLN A 73 0.34 -17.53 -4.72
C GLN A 73 -0.72 -16.43 -4.55
N ILE A 74 -0.32 -15.16 -4.36
CA ILE A 74 -1.24 -14.02 -4.23
C ILE A 74 -1.37 -13.30 -5.56
N GLU A 75 -2.58 -12.93 -5.92
CA GLU A 75 -2.90 -11.93 -6.95
C GLU A 75 -3.52 -10.70 -6.30
N TYR A 76 -3.23 -9.50 -6.80
CA TYR A 76 -3.83 -8.28 -6.25
C TYR A 76 -4.72 -7.55 -7.25
N VAL A 77 -5.68 -6.81 -6.70
CA VAL A 77 -6.47 -5.80 -7.40
C VAL A 77 -6.18 -4.46 -6.76
N ASN A 78 -5.68 -3.51 -7.56
CA ASN A 78 -5.41 -2.15 -7.12
C ASN A 78 -6.72 -1.33 -7.06
N LYS A 79 -7.07 -0.87 -5.86
CA LYS A 79 -8.16 0.06 -5.57
C LYS A 79 -7.61 1.30 -4.87
N GLY A 80 -6.49 1.83 -5.38
CA GLY A 80 -5.92 3.10 -5.00
C GLY A 80 -6.53 4.27 -5.79
N TYR A 81 -6.72 5.42 -5.13
CA TYR A 81 -7.31 6.61 -5.73
C TYR A 81 -6.53 7.85 -5.31
N ASN A 82 -5.98 8.59 -6.29
CA ASN A 82 -5.17 9.79 -6.04
C ASN A 82 -5.92 10.84 -5.21
N GLY A 83 -5.33 11.25 -4.09
CA GLY A 83 -5.87 12.30 -3.22
C GLY A 83 -7.09 11.90 -2.37
N TRP A 84 -7.56 10.65 -2.45
CA TRP A 84 -8.75 10.25 -1.74
C TRP A 84 -8.52 10.06 -0.23
N THR A 85 -9.58 10.33 0.51
CA THR A 85 -9.68 10.17 1.96
C THR A 85 -10.46 8.90 2.31
N SER A 86 -10.39 8.48 3.57
CA SER A 86 -11.27 7.41 4.07
C SER A 86 -12.75 7.75 3.87
N GLY A 87 -13.11 9.04 4.04
CA GLY A 87 -14.45 9.53 3.79
C GLY A 87 -14.88 9.44 2.34
N GLY A 88 -13.98 9.71 1.39
CA GLY A 88 -14.24 9.55 -0.04
C GLY A 88 -14.48 8.07 -0.41
N ILE A 89 -13.65 7.18 0.13
CA ILE A 89 -13.83 5.73 -0.03
C ILE A 89 -15.18 5.28 0.57
N ALA A 90 -15.47 5.65 1.81
CA ALA A 90 -16.72 5.28 2.49
C ALA A 90 -17.97 5.79 1.74
N GLN A 91 -17.93 7.02 1.23
CA GLN A 91 -19.03 7.60 0.46
C GLN A 91 -19.33 6.85 -0.84
N LYS A 92 -18.29 6.32 -1.48
CA LYS A 92 -18.37 5.64 -2.78
C LYS A 92 -18.32 4.11 -2.67
N ILE A 93 -18.32 3.56 -1.46
CA ILE A 93 -17.98 2.16 -1.18
C ILE A 93 -18.80 1.16 -2.01
N GLU A 94 -20.08 1.45 -2.29
CA GLU A 94 -20.96 0.60 -3.08
C GLU A 94 -20.67 0.64 -4.58
N THR A 95 -20.04 1.72 -5.06
CA THR A 95 -19.78 1.95 -6.50
C THR A 95 -18.32 1.74 -6.89
N LEU A 96 -17.43 1.42 -5.94
CA LEU A 96 -16.00 1.18 -6.21
C LEU A 96 -15.74 -0.14 -6.94
N GLY A 97 -16.76 -0.99 -7.13
CA GLY A 97 -16.60 -2.30 -7.75
C GLY A 97 -15.66 -3.19 -6.94
N LEU A 98 -15.81 -3.19 -5.62
CA LEU A 98 -15.09 -4.12 -4.75
C LEU A 98 -15.67 -5.52 -4.93
N SER A 99 -14.81 -6.49 -5.20
CA SER A 99 -15.17 -7.90 -5.33
C SER A 99 -14.91 -8.66 -4.02
N LYS A 100 -15.54 -9.84 -3.89
CA LYS A 100 -15.15 -10.81 -2.87
C LYS A 100 -13.67 -11.17 -3.04
N ALA A 101 -12.92 -11.11 -1.96
CA ALA A 101 -11.49 -11.42 -1.93
C ALA A 101 -11.13 -12.16 -0.64
N ASP A 102 -9.98 -12.83 -0.64
CA ASP A 102 -9.45 -13.54 0.53
C ASP A 102 -8.74 -12.57 1.48
N ILE A 103 -8.19 -11.49 0.93
CA ILE A 103 -7.45 -10.47 1.66
C ILE A 103 -7.95 -9.09 1.22
N TYR A 104 -8.14 -8.20 2.20
CA TYR A 104 -8.31 -6.78 1.98
C TYR A 104 -7.26 -6.01 2.77
N SER A 105 -6.60 -5.03 2.13
CA SER A 105 -5.79 -4.05 2.86
C SER A 105 -6.36 -2.65 2.69
N VAL A 106 -6.29 -1.83 3.75
CA VAL A 106 -6.78 -0.45 3.77
C VAL A 106 -5.65 0.47 4.17
N PHE A 107 -5.18 1.30 3.25
CA PHE A 107 -4.07 2.23 3.45
C PHE A 107 -4.52 3.66 3.18
N LEU A 108 -5.05 4.32 4.21
CA LEU A 108 -5.69 5.65 4.16
C LEU A 108 -5.32 6.46 5.41
N GLY A 109 -5.72 7.72 5.46
CA GLY A 109 -5.55 8.60 6.60
C GLY A 109 -4.64 9.81 6.37
N THR A 110 -3.68 9.70 5.45
CA THR A 110 -2.78 10.82 5.09
C THR A 110 -3.56 12.00 4.51
N ASN A 111 -4.46 11.73 3.57
CA ASN A 111 -5.28 12.76 2.94
C ASN A 111 -6.39 13.25 3.86
N ASP A 112 -6.92 12.39 4.73
CA ASP A 112 -7.88 12.81 5.76
C ASP A 112 -7.28 13.90 6.63
N TRP A 113 -6.08 13.68 7.15
CA TRP A 113 -5.32 14.69 7.89
C TRP A 113 -5.08 15.94 7.06
N TRP A 114 -4.57 15.78 5.82
CA TRP A 114 -4.21 16.93 4.98
C TRP A 114 -5.41 17.80 4.61
N TRP A 115 -6.56 17.20 4.30
CA TRP A 115 -7.80 17.93 4.04
C TRP A 115 -8.45 18.42 5.32
N GLY A 116 -7.93 18.06 6.49
CA GLY A 116 -8.44 18.46 7.81
C GLY A 116 -9.83 17.92 8.07
N ARG A 117 -10.08 16.66 7.64
CA ARG A 117 -11.28 15.94 8.04
C ARG A 117 -11.26 15.73 9.55
N PRO A 118 -12.42 15.87 10.24
CA PRO A 118 -12.50 15.55 11.66
C PRO A 118 -12.09 14.08 11.89
N LEU A 119 -11.12 13.87 12.78
CA LEU A 119 -10.77 12.53 13.22
C LEU A 119 -11.95 11.86 13.92
N GLY A 120 -12.68 12.64 14.71
CA GLY A 120 -13.76 12.15 15.56
C GLY A 120 -13.25 11.45 16.82
N ASN A 121 -14.13 10.73 17.46
CA ASN A 121 -13.86 9.94 18.66
C ASN A 121 -14.07 8.46 18.36
N PHE A 122 -13.47 7.60 19.18
CA PHE A 122 -13.63 6.15 19.00
C PHE A 122 -15.10 5.68 19.11
N SER A 123 -15.94 6.41 19.87
CA SER A 123 -17.39 6.18 19.92
C SER A 123 -18.08 6.30 18.57
N ASP A 124 -17.55 7.13 17.64
CA ASP A 124 -18.11 7.23 16.28
C ASP A 124 -17.95 5.93 15.51
N TYR A 125 -16.82 5.24 15.73
CA TYR A 125 -16.58 3.91 15.20
C TYR A 125 -17.52 2.87 15.83
N GLN A 126 -17.60 2.84 17.17
CA GLN A 126 -18.39 1.86 17.91
C GLN A 126 -19.88 1.96 17.58
N ASN A 127 -20.41 3.18 17.51
CA ASN A 127 -21.83 3.47 17.30
C ASN A 127 -22.23 3.52 15.81
N ASN A 128 -21.29 3.28 14.87
CA ASN A 128 -21.55 3.39 13.43
C ASN A 128 -22.17 4.75 13.06
N SER A 129 -21.56 5.84 13.52
CA SER A 129 -22.12 7.20 13.44
C SER A 129 -22.09 7.83 12.04
N GLY A 130 -21.80 7.04 10.98
CA GLY A 130 -21.78 7.51 9.60
C GLY A 130 -20.42 8.07 9.16
N ASN A 131 -20.41 8.83 8.06
CA ASN A 131 -19.19 9.20 7.32
C ASN A 131 -18.62 10.60 7.68
N GLU A 132 -19.08 11.22 8.75
CA GLU A 132 -18.65 12.59 9.11
C GLU A 132 -17.22 12.65 9.68
N THR A 133 -16.76 11.57 10.29
CA THR A 133 -15.45 11.46 10.92
C THR A 133 -14.63 10.33 10.29
N VAL A 134 -13.30 10.35 10.51
CA VAL A 134 -12.41 9.28 10.05
C VAL A 134 -12.76 7.95 10.72
N TYR A 135 -13.03 7.96 12.03
CA TYR A 135 -13.50 6.77 12.75
C TYR A 135 -14.77 6.18 12.12
N GLY A 136 -15.79 7.01 11.84
CA GLY A 136 -17.02 6.56 11.20
C GLY A 136 -16.79 6.03 9.77
N SER A 137 -15.91 6.70 9.00
CA SER A 137 -15.53 6.26 7.66
C SER A 137 -14.90 4.86 7.67
N PHE A 138 -13.94 4.61 8.59
CA PHE A 138 -13.33 3.28 8.74
C PHE A 138 -14.35 2.21 9.15
N ARG A 139 -15.36 2.56 9.97
CA ARG A 139 -16.44 1.64 10.32
C ARG A 139 -17.22 1.18 9.08
N ILE A 140 -17.60 2.12 8.22
CA ILE A 140 -18.30 1.82 6.96
C ILE A 140 -17.46 0.92 6.07
N ILE A 141 -16.17 1.25 5.92
CA ILE A 141 -15.25 0.46 5.08
C ILE A 141 -15.14 -0.96 5.61
N ILE A 142 -14.84 -1.16 6.89
CA ILE A 142 -14.64 -2.48 7.48
C ILE A 142 -15.92 -3.32 7.41
N ASN A 143 -17.08 -2.73 7.68
CA ASN A 143 -18.36 -3.41 7.55
C ASN A 143 -18.54 -3.93 6.12
N LYS A 144 -18.33 -3.08 5.11
CA LYS A 144 -18.44 -3.50 3.70
C LYS A 144 -17.51 -4.65 3.33
N LEU A 145 -16.26 -4.62 3.81
CA LEU A 145 -15.32 -5.71 3.54
C LEU A 145 -15.77 -7.04 4.14
N ARG A 146 -16.34 -7.00 5.35
CA ARG A 146 -16.92 -8.18 6.01
C ARG A 146 -18.17 -8.68 5.30
N ASP A 147 -19.02 -7.78 4.80
CA ASP A 147 -20.20 -8.13 4.02
C ASP A 147 -19.82 -8.85 2.71
N LEU A 148 -18.72 -8.42 2.08
CA LEU A 148 -18.21 -9.07 0.87
C LEU A 148 -17.63 -10.46 1.15
N ASN A 149 -16.88 -10.61 2.25
CA ASN A 149 -16.35 -11.88 2.70
C ASN A 149 -16.03 -11.83 4.21
N LYS A 150 -16.88 -12.47 5.03
CA LYS A 150 -16.72 -12.52 6.49
C LYS A 150 -15.44 -13.23 6.95
N ASP A 151 -14.91 -14.11 6.12
CA ASP A 151 -13.73 -14.92 6.41
C ASP A 151 -12.44 -14.30 5.83
N ALA A 152 -12.55 -13.15 5.17
CA ALA A 152 -11.39 -12.48 4.61
C ALA A 152 -10.44 -11.97 5.70
N LYS A 153 -9.15 -12.08 5.40
CA LYS A 153 -8.13 -11.40 6.18
C LYS A 153 -8.15 -9.90 5.85
N ILE A 154 -8.49 -9.07 6.82
CA ILE A 154 -8.38 -7.61 6.70
C ILE A 154 -7.05 -7.17 7.32
N VAL A 155 -6.34 -6.23 6.67
CA VAL A 155 -5.10 -5.62 7.15
C VAL A 155 -5.25 -4.11 7.06
N LEU A 156 -5.10 -3.42 8.18
CA LEU A 156 -5.03 -1.96 8.20
C LEU A 156 -3.58 -1.51 8.10
N ILE A 157 -3.36 -0.38 7.42
CA ILE A 157 -2.02 0.20 7.25
C ILE A 157 -2.10 1.65 7.70
N THR A 158 -1.28 2.03 8.69
CA THR A 158 -1.23 3.42 9.14
C THR A 158 -0.58 4.32 8.10
N PRO A 159 -0.92 5.61 8.03
CA PRO A 159 -0.12 6.58 7.28
C PRO A 159 1.35 6.49 7.67
N LEU A 160 2.26 6.81 6.77
CA LEU A 160 3.66 7.06 7.13
C LEU A 160 3.85 8.53 7.48
N GLN A 161 4.94 8.85 8.17
CA GLN A 161 5.35 10.24 8.35
C GLN A 161 5.66 10.86 6.98
N ARG A 162 5.55 12.17 6.87
CA ARG A 162 5.89 12.90 5.64
C ARG A 162 6.62 14.20 5.96
N VAL A 163 7.57 14.57 5.12
CA VAL A 163 8.12 15.92 5.07
C VAL A 163 7.28 16.77 4.11
N ASP A 164 7.73 17.96 3.75
CA ASP A 164 6.99 18.77 2.78
C ASP A 164 6.85 18.01 1.46
N PHE A 165 5.64 17.93 0.99
CA PHE A 165 5.33 17.33 -0.30
C PHE A 165 5.33 18.39 -1.38
N VAL A 166 5.99 18.12 -2.52
CA VAL A 166 5.89 18.93 -3.73
C VAL A 166 5.72 18.00 -4.92
N TYR A 167 4.56 18.09 -5.58
CA TYR A 167 4.26 17.21 -6.71
C TYR A 167 5.14 17.53 -7.92
N ILE A 168 5.78 16.50 -8.47
CA ILE A 168 6.77 16.65 -9.52
C ILE A 168 6.22 17.23 -10.84
N ALA A 169 4.98 16.86 -11.21
CA ALA A 169 4.36 17.35 -12.44
C ALA A 169 3.66 18.71 -12.28
N ASN A 170 3.38 19.11 -11.03
CA ASN A 170 2.75 20.40 -10.71
C ASN A 170 3.21 20.87 -9.33
N MET A 171 4.25 21.69 -9.30
CA MET A 171 4.84 22.20 -8.07
C MET A 171 3.87 23.08 -7.24
N LYS A 172 2.79 23.60 -7.83
CA LYS A 172 1.73 24.31 -7.09
C LYS A 172 0.92 23.39 -6.19
N ASN A 173 0.89 22.09 -6.49
CA ASN A 173 0.35 21.08 -5.60
C ASN A 173 1.42 20.68 -4.57
N ASN A 174 1.48 21.43 -3.48
CA ASN A 174 2.42 21.22 -2.39
C ASN A 174 1.74 21.27 -1.02
N ALA A 175 2.43 20.74 -0.01
CA ALA A 175 1.91 20.66 1.35
C ALA A 175 3.05 20.52 2.35
N TYR A 176 2.91 21.08 3.56
CA TYR A 176 3.89 20.90 4.62
C TYR A 176 3.88 19.48 5.21
N GLY A 177 4.94 19.14 5.91
CA GLY A 177 5.14 17.84 6.52
C GLY A 177 4.30 17.59 7.78
N SER A 178 4.31 16.33 8.25
CA SER A 178 3.59 15.87 9.45
C SER A 178 4.17 16.36 10.77
N TYR A 179 5.24 17.14 10.73
CA TYR A 179 5.80 17.86 11.87
C TYR A 179 4.96 19.09 12.30
N LYS A 180 3.97 19.50 11.47
CA LYS A 180 2.99 20.55 11.77
C LYS A 180 1.60 19.95 11.98
N GLU A 181 0.76 20.70 12.66
CA GLU A 181 -0.67 20.39 12.78
C GLU A 181 -1.44 20.90 11.57
N LYS A 182 -2.53 20.21 11.23
CA LYS A 182 -3.51 20.63 10.24
C LYS A 182 -4.88 20.74 10.92
N LYS A 183 -5.45 21.94 10.95
CA LYS A 183 -6.71 22.23 11.68
C LYS A 183 -6.74 21.66 13.11
N GLY A 184 -5.65 21.88 13.86
CA GLY A 184 -5.52 21.41 15.23
C GLY A 184 -5.31 19.89 15.40
N GLN A 185 -5.08 19.15 14.33
CA GLN A 185 -4.88 17.70 14.35
C GLN A 185 -3.49 17.33 13.85
N ARG A 186 -2.86 16.32 14.45
CA ARG A 186 -1.56 15.75 14.05
C ARG A 186 -1.77 14.44 13.28
N LEU A 187 -0.96 14.18 12.28
CA LEU A 187 -1.01 12.91 11.54
C LEU A 187 -0.82 11.68 12.45
N ALA A 188 -0.06 11.84 13.54
CA ALA A 188 0.09 10.83 14.58
C ALA A 188 -1.25 10.32 15.14
N GLN A 189 -2.23 11.21 15.32
CA GLN A 189 -3.54 10.86 15.87
C GLN A 189 -4.33 9.96 14.90
N PHE A 190 -4.17 10.18 13.59
CA PHE A 190 -4.79 9.32 12.56
C PHE A 190 -4.16 7.94 12.54
N ALA A 191 -2.84 7.84 12.69
CA ALA A 191 -2.15 6.55 12.83
C ALA A 191 -2.60 5.80 14.09
N GLU A 192 -2.72 6.50 15.22
CA GLU A 192 -3.20 5.92 16.48
C GLU A 192 -4.67 5.47 16.41
N ALA A 193 -5.51 6.23 15.71
CA ALA A 193 -6.91 5.82 15.47
C ALA A 193 -6.98 4.49 14.72
N ILE A 194 -6.16 4.31 13.67
CA ILE A 194 -6.10 3.06 12.91
C ILE A 194 -5.59 1.90 13.78
N ASN A 195 -4.58 2.13 14.63
CA ASN A 195 -4.11 1.16 15.61
C ASN A 195 -5.22 0.78 16.62
N THR A 196 -5.98 1.76 17.10
CA THR A 196 -7.10 1.57 18.02
C THR A 196 -8.21 0.72 17.39
N ILE A 197 -8.57 1.01 16.13
CA ILE A 197 -9.54 0.23 15.37
C ILE A 197 -9.04 -1.21 15.20
N GLY A 198 -7.80 -1.39 14.77
CA GLY A 198 -7.22 -2.72 14.57
C GLY A 198 -7.23 -3.55 15.84
N LYS A 199 -6.86 -2.95 16.98
CA LYS A 199 -6.91 -3.61 18.29
C LYS A 199 -8.34 -4.02 18.69
N PHE A 200 -9.31 -3.15 18.50
CA PHE A 200 -10.70 -3.41 18.84
C PHE A 200 -11.32 -4.52 17.98
N GLU A 201 -11.05 -4.49 16.67
CA GLU A 201 -11.59 -5.44 15.70
C GLU A 201 -10.75 -6.72 15.59
N GLN A 202 -9.63 -6.82 16.34
CA GLN A 202 -8.66 -7.90 16.23
C GLN A 202 -8.10 -8.05 14.79
N ILE A 203 -7.96 -6.94 14.10
CA ILE A 203 -7.39 -6.85 12.75
C ILE A 203 -5.91 -6.51 12.85
N GLU A 204 -5.06 -7.18 12.07
CA GLU A 204 -3.64 -6.87 11.98
C GLU A 204 -3.39 -5.47 11.43
N VAL A 205 -2.48 -4.72 12.06
CA VAL A 205 -2.08 -3.38 11.62
C VAL A 205 -0.61 -3.38 11.23
N VAL A 206 -0.34 -2.95 10.01
CA VAL A 206 1.01 -2.60 9.56
C VAL A 206 1.28 -1.15 9.96
N ASP A 207 1.89 -0.95 11.12
CA ASP A 207 2.23 0.39 11.62
C ASP A 207 3.46 0.95 10.89
N LEU A 208 3.21 1.78 9.88
CA LEU A 208 4.24 2.50 9.13
C LEU A 208 4.67 3.79 9.86
N TYR A 209 3.74 4.46 10.56
CA TYR A 209 3.99 5.72 11.24
C TYR A 209 5.11 5.59 12.27
N ASN A 210 5.13 4.49 13.02
CA ASN A 210 6.13 4.22 14.04
C ASN A 210 7.32 3.39 13.55
N THR A 211 7.40 3.12 12.25
CA THR A 211 8.52 2.36 11.66
C THR A 211 9.81 3.19 11.68
N PRO A 212 10.90 2.73 12.32
CA PRO A 212 12.12 3.52 12.50
C PRO A 212 12.78 4.02 11.22
N SER A 213 12.70 3.24 10.12
CA SER A 213 13.24 3.64 8.82
C SER A 213 12.38 4.64 8.07
N LEU A 214 11.16 4.94 8.54
CA LEU A 214 10.22 5.88 7.92
C LEU A 214 9.98 7.11 8.79
N LYS A 215 10.92 7.45 9.68
CA LYS A 215 10.90 8.68 10.49
C LYS A 215 11.33 9.88 9.64
N LEU A 216 10.89 11.08 10.01
CA LEU A 216 11.06 12.33 9.27
C LEU A 216 12.49 12.54 8.72
N GLU A 217 13.50 12.24 9.53
CA GLU A 217 14.91 12.41 9.18
C GLU A 217 15.44 11.41 8.13
N LYS A 218 14.64 10.38 7.80
CA LYS A 218 14.98 9.33 6.81
C LYS A 218 14.20 9.46 5.51
N LEU A 219 13.20 10.36 5.46
CA LEU A 219 12.31 10.41 4.31
C LEU A 219 12.98 10.96 3.06
N VAL A 220 13.80 11.99 3.21
CA VAL A 220 14.62 12.57 2.14
C VAL A 220 16.03 12.87 2.68
N LYS A 221 17.03 12.84 1.82
CA LYS A 221 18.40 13.19 2.23
C LYS A 221 18.53 14.69 2.50
N PHE A 222 17.84 15.51 1.69
CA PHE A 222 17.80 16.96 1.82
C PHE A 222 16.62 17.53 1.00
N LYS A 223 16.31 18.80 1.22
CA LYS A 223 15.47 19.64 0.38
C LYS A 223 16.34 20.76 -0.17
N ARG A 224 16.33 20.95 -1.52
CA ARG A 224 17.10 21.99 -2.19
C ARG A 224 16.25 23.26 -2.28
N LEU A 225 16.65 24.30 -1.58
CA LEU A 225 15.89 25.54 -1.46
C LEU A 225 16.81 26.74 -1.65
N LYS A 226 16.26 27.89 -2.05
CA LYS A 226 16.96 29.16 -2.03
C LYS A 226 17.19 29.58 -0.57
N ASP A 227 18.42 29.90 -0.26
CA ASP A 227 18.78 30.54 1.01
C ASP A 227 18.12 31.93 1.07
N PRO A 228 17.32 32.24 2.10
CA PRO A 228 16.57 33.49 2.16
C PRO A 228 17.45 34.76 2.21
N GLN A 229 18.71 34.61 2.67
CA GLN A 229 19.63 35.74 2.81
C GLN A 229 20.45 35.99 1.55
N THR A 230 20.85 34.92 0.85
CA THR A 230 21.79 35.02 -0.27
C THR A 230 21.15 34.76 -1.64
N GLY A 231 19.93 34.18 -1.68
CA GLY A 231 19.28 33.77 -2.91
C GLY A 231 19.93 32.55 -3.59
N VAL A 232 20.99 31.99 -3.03
CA VAL A 232 21.72 30.84 -3.57
C VAL A 232 21.05 29.54 -3.13
N TYR A 233 20.89 28.58 -4.06
CA TYR A 233 20.36 27.27 -3.73
C TYR A 233 21.33 26.49 -2.84
N LYS A 234 20.78 25.95 -1.72
CA LYS A 234 21.49 25.09 -0.77
C LYS A 234 20.70 23.84 -0.46
N ASN A 235 21.39 22.78 -0.03
CA ASN A 235 20.79 21.51 0.38
C ASN A 235 20.59 21.51 1.89
N TYR A 236 19.32 21.56 2.32
CA TYR A 236 18.94 21.59 3.73
C TYR A 236 18.44 20.23 4.17
N LYS A 237 18.97 19.68 5.27
CA LYS A 237 18.50 18.44 5.90
C LYS A 237 17.33 18.73 6.86
N TYR A 238 16.50 17.73 7.14
CA TYR A 238 15.55 17.83 8.23
C TYR A 238 16.28 18.00 9.58
N PRO A 239 15.86 18.90 10.47
CA PRO A 239 14.68 19.79 10.36
C PRO A 239 15.00 21.18 9.76
N THR A 240 16.22 21.45 9.31
CA THR A 240 16.70 22.80 8.97
C THR A 240 16.01 23.44 7.76
N PHE A 241 15.26 22.68 6.96
CA PHE A 241 14.45 23.21 5.86
C PHE A 241 13.05 23.67 6.29
N ILE A 242 12.64 23.38 7.53
CA ILE A 242 11.35 23.82 8.05
C ILE A 242 11.31 25.34 8.02
N ASP A 243 10.21 25.88 7.51
CA ASP A 243 9.96 27.33 7.37
C ASP A 243 10.87 28.09 6.40
N ILE A 244 11.74 27.39 5.62
CA ILE A 244 12.39 28.03 4.47
C ILE A 244 11.33 28.14 3.36
N PRO A 245 11.08 29.35 2.84
CA PRO A 245 10.10 29.56 1.78
C PRO A 245 10.41 28.76 0.52
N PHE A 246 9.37 28.29 -0.15
CA PHE A 246 9.42 27.67 -1.46
C PHE A 246 8.35 28.31 -2.35
N ASP A 247 8.77 28.92 -3.44
CA ASP A 247 7.88 29.51 -4.44
C ASP A 247 7.77 28.60 -5.68
N PRO A 248 6.64 27.90 -5.86
CA PRO A 248 6.46 26.97 -6.98
C PRO A 248 6.44 27.64 -8.37
N ALA A 249 6.40 28.98 -8.44
CA ALA A 249 6.43 29.71 -9.69
C ALA A 249 7.84 30.04 -10.17
N THR A 250 8.81 30.16 -9.24
CA THR A 250 10.15 30.65 -9.55
C THR A 250 11.27 29.74 -9.09
N ASP A 251 11.00 28.78 -8.18
CA ASP A 251 12.00 27.90 -7.62
C ASP A 251 12.18 26.62 -8.43
N GLU A 252 13.39 26.06 -8.36
CA GLU A 252 13.68 24.72 -8.87
C GLU A 252 12.90 23.66 -8.06
N TYR A 253 12.61 22.51 -8.69
CA TYR A 253 12.00 21.40 -7.97
C TYR A 253 12.86 20.97 -6.77
N PRO A 254 12.30 20.95 -5.54
CA PRO A 254 13.12 20.88 -4.33
C PRO A 254 13.69 19.49 -4.01
N TYR A 255 13.27 18.44 -4.73
CA TYR A 255 13.74 17.08 -4.55
C TYR A 255 14.39 16.54 -5.82
N PRO A 256 15.63 16.95 -6.17
CA PRO A 256 16.38 16.33 -7.25
C PRO A 256 16.64 14.85 -6.95
N LEU A 257 17.09 14.06 -7.93
CA LEU A 257 17.29 12.60 -7.77
C LEU A 257 18.21 12.25 -6.59
N GLU A 258 19.22 13.07 -6.33
CA GLU A 258 20.17 12.90 -5.23
C GLU A 258 19.53 13.09 -3.85
N ALA A 259 18.40 13.80 -3.79
CA ALA A 259 17.67 14.04 -2.54
C ALA A 259 16.83 12.83 -2.10
N ILE A 260 16.55 11.91 -3.02
CA ILE A 260 15.68 10.75 -2.76
C ILE A 260 16.30 9.84 -1.68
N ASP A 261 15.46 9.46 -0.68
CA ASP A 261 15.75 8.37 0.23
C ASP A 261 14.51 7.47 0.40
N MET A 262 13.77 7.52 1.50
CA MET A 262 12.56 6.69 1.68
C MET A 262 11.35 7.23 0.90
N THR A 263 11.34 8.53 0.58
CA THR A 263 10.36 9.15 -0.31
C THR A 263 11.07 9.86 -1.46
N TYR A 264 10.36 10.06 -2.57
CA TYR A 264 10.94 10.76 -3.73
C TYR A 264 10.48 12.22 -3.85
N ASP A 265 9.42 12.61 -3.14
CA ASP A 265 8.82 13.95 -3.21
C ASP A 265 8.39 14.48 -1.82
N GLY A 266 8.86 13.82 -0.76
CA GLY A 266 8.54 14.14 0.62
C GLY A 266 7.34 13.39 1.19
N LEU A 267 6.51 12.76 0.35
CA LEU A 267 5.31 11.99 0.73
C LEU A 267 5.33 10.57 0.16
N HIS A 268 5.40 10.46 -1.17
CA HIS A 268 5.27 9.17 -1.83
C HIS A 268 6.56 8.35 -1.69
N PRO A 269 6.44 7.07 -1.32
CA PRO A 269 7.59 6.21 -1.15
C PRO A 269 8.44 6.08 -2.41
N SER A 270 9.75 6.11 -2.26
CA SER A 270 10.71 5.68 -3.27
C SER A 270 10.73 4.15 -3.37
N ASP A 271 11.56 3.59 -4.25
CA ASP A 271 11.80 2.15 -4.28
C ASP A 271 12.24 1.59 -2.92
N LYS A 272 13.05 2.34 -2.15
CA LYS A 272 13.44 1.95 -0.79
C LYS A 272 12.24 1.98 0.18
N GLY A 273 11.41 3.02 0.11
CA GLY A 273 10.22 3.12 0.94
C GLY A 273 9.20 2.03 0.64
N TYR A 274 8.92 1.77 -0.64
CA TYR A 274 8.03 0.69 -1.05
C TYR A 274 8.57 -0.69 -0.65
N GLU A 275 9.88 -0.87 -0.66
CA GLU A 275 10.52 -2.10 -0.18
C GLU A 275 10.29 -2.34 1.33
N VAL A 276 10.33 -1.28 2.14
CA VAL A 276 10.01 -1.36 3.59
C VAL A 276 8.54 -1.76 3.78
N ILE A 277 7.62 -1.13 3.06
CA ILE A 277 6.18 -1.43 3.12
C ILE A 277 5.93 -2.89 2.72
N ALA A 278 6.50 -3.31 1.58
CA ALA A 278 6.33 -4.67 1.07
C ALA A 278 6.84 -5.74 2.04
N ARG A 279 8.02 -5.56 2.64
CA ARG A 279 8.55 -6.50 3.64
C ARG A 279 7.68 -6.64 4.87
N LYS A 280 7.04 -5.57 5.32
CA LYS A 280 6.09 -5.62 6.44
C LYS A 280 4.83 -6.36 6.05
N LEU A 281 4.26 -6.06 4.87
CA LEU A 281 3.08 -6.76 4.36
C LEU A 281 3.34 -8.24 4.11
N VAL A 282 4.49 -8.63 3.56
CA VAL A 282 4.86 -10.04 3.38
C VAL A 282 4.82 -10.81 4.71
N LYS A 283 5.26 -10.19 5.84
CA LYS A 283 5.22 -10.85 7.15
C LYS A 283 3.78 -11.15 7.59
N VAL A 284 2.87 -10.24 7.30
CA VAL A 284 1.45 -10.34 7.66
C VAL A 284 0.68 -11.27 6.71
N LEU A 285 1.04 -11.28 5.43
CA LEU A 285 0.31 -12.00 4.38
C LEU A 285 0.83 -13.44 4.12
N LYS A 286 1.92 -13.83 4.75
CA LYS A 286 2.50 -15.18 4.62
C LYS A 286 1.69 -16.32 5.23
N THR A 287 0.74 -15.99 6.11
CA THR A 287 -0.02 -16.99 6.89
C THR A 287 -1.24 -17.47 6.16
#